data_3ec27508de3e768fbe16fa4e3990c133
#
_entry.id   3ec27508de3e768fbe16fa4e3990c133
#
_cell.length_a   1.000
_cell.length_b   1.000
_cell.length_c   1.000
_cell.angle_alpha   90.00
_cell.angle_beta   90.00
_cell.angle_gamma   90.00
#
_symmetry.space_group_name_H-M   'P 1'
#
loop_
_entity.id
_entity.type
_entity.pdbx_description
1 polymer ?
#
loop_
_entity_poly.entity_id
_entity_poly.type
_entity_poly.pdbx_seq_one_letter_code
_entity_poly.pdbx_strand_id
1 'polypeptide(L)'
;MIARKSHSKGARTERNTVHLLQDAGFAAEKCSCTGYGEPDLTVPLLGVDRQIEVKCRADGFREIYRWLDSTNLLIPRADWRMPLVVLQLPLAINIAIAGRTTKTKE
;
A
#
# COMPACT_ATOMS: atom_id res chain seq x y z
N MET A 1 17.14 -11.09 -19.38
CA MET A 1 15.99 -11.95 -19.11
C MET A 1 15.50 -11.79 -17.68
N ILE A 2 16.42 -11.92 -16.73
CA ILE A 2 16.05 -11.79 -15.32
C ILE A 2 15.49 -10.40 -15.02
N ALA A 3 16.11 -9.38 -15.58
CA ALA A 3 15.64 -8.00 -15.35
C ALA A 3 14.23 -7.80 -15.90
N ARG A 4 13.97 -8.43 -17.06
CA ARG A 4 12.65 -8.32 -17.66
C ARG A 4 11.57 -8.98 -16.82
N LYS A 5 11.88 -10.15 -16.25
CA LYS A 5 10.93 -10.85 -15.37
C LYS A 5 10.63 -10.03 -14.13
N SER A 6 11.65 -9.45 -13.51
CA SER A 6 11.45 -8.62 -12.33
C SER A 6 10.59 -7.42 -12.65
N HIS A 7 10.83 -6.82 -13.79
CA HIS A 7 10.06 -5.65 -14.21
C HIS A 7 8.59 -6.01 -14.43
N SER A 8 8.32 -7.13 -15.09
CA SER A 8 6.95 -7.59 -15.33
C SER A 8 6.24 -7.90 -14.03
N LYS A 9 6.95 -8.51 -13.07
CA LYS A 9 6.39 -8.82 -11.77
C LYS A 9 6.01 -7.56 -11.02
N GLY A 10 6.87 -6.56 -11.04
CA GLY A 10 6.59 -5.29 -10.40
C GLY A 10 5.38 -4.60 -10.99
N ALA A 11 5.31 -4.55 -12.32
CA ALA A 11 4.20 -3.90 -13.00
C ALA A 11 2.89 -4.60 -12.69
N ARG A 12 2.91 -5.93 -12.63
CA ARG A 12 1.71 -6.69 -12.32
C ARG A 12 1.24 -6.43 -10.90
N THR A 13 2.16 -6.37 -9.96
CA THR A 13 1.83 -6.10 -8.57
C THR A 13 1.22 -4.72 -8.41
N GLU A 14 1.78 -3.72 -9.09
CA GLU A 14 1.22 -2.38 -9.07
C GLU A 14 -0.20 -2.37 -9.61
N ARG A 15 -0.41 -3.03 -10.74
CA ARG A 15 -1.71 -3.08 -11.38
C ARG A 15 -2.75 -3.76 -10.49
N ASN A 16 -2.36 -4.86 -9.88
CA ASN A 16 -3.26 -5.58 -8.99
C ASN A 16 -3.64 -4.71 -7.78
N THR A 17 -2.69 -3.95 -7.26
CA THR A 17 -2.95 -3.08 -6.12
C THR A 17 -3.93 -1.98 -6.51
N VAL A 18 -3.75 -1.39 -7.69
CA VAL A 18 -4.68 -0.36 -8.17
C VAL A 18 -6.09 -0.95 -8.27
N HIS A 19 -6.22 -2.12 -8.88
CA HIS A 19 -7.54 -2.72 -9.05
C HIS A 19 -8.20 -3.03 -7.71
N LEU A 20 -7.43 -3.52 -6.76
CA LEU A 20 -7.96 -3.84 -5.44
C LEU A 20 -8.50 -2.59 -4.76
N LEU A 21 -7.80 -1.48 -4.87
CA LEU A 21 -8.24 -0.23 -4.28
C LEU A 21 -9.44 0.34 -5.03
N GLN A 22 -9.43 0.26 -6.35
CA GLN A 22 -10.56 0.75 -7.14
C GLN A 22 -11.83 -0.07 -6.86
N ASP A 23 -11.69 -1.37 -6.70
CA ASP A 23 -12.82 -2.22 -6.38
C ASP A 23 -13.43 -1.86 -5.02
N ALA A 24 -12.62 -1.34 -4.13
CA ALA A 24 -13.08 -0.91 -2.82
C ALA A 24 -13.65 0.51 -2.82
N GLY A 25 -13.65 1.18 -3.98
CA GLY A 25 -14.25 2.49 -4.10
C GLY A 25 -13.28 3.66 -4.00
N PHE A 26 -12.00 3.41 -4.07
CA PHE A 26 -11.01 4.47 -4.04
C PHE A 26 -10.62 4.87 -5.46
N ALA A 27 -10.35 6.16 -5.66
CA ALA A 27 -9.91 6.68 -6.95
C ALA A 27 -8.40 6.53 -7.07
N ALA A 28 -7.93 5.29 -7.05
CA ALA A 28 -6.52 5.00 -7.14
C ALA A 28 -6.07 5.03 -8.59
N GLU A 29 -4.92 5.61 -8.85
CA GLU A 29 -4.37 5.71 -10.19
C GLU A 29 -2.90 5.39 -10.16
N LYS A 30 -2.46 4.71 -11.21
CA LYS A 30 -1.04 4.47 -11.41
C LYS A 30 -0.41 5.76 -11.90
N CYS A 31 0.74 6.13 -11.32
CA CYS A 31 1.45 7.31 -11.79
C CYS A 31 2.01 7.05 -13.16
N SER A 32 1.80 7.99 -14.07
CA SER A 32 2.26 7.87 -15.45
C SER A 32 3.70 8.33 -15.60
N CYS A 33 4.27 8.92 -14.58
CA CYS A 33 5.64 9.41 -14.64
C CYS A 33 6.60 8.25 -14.72
N THR A 34 7.62 8.41 -15.52
CA THR A 34 8.68 7.41 -15.63
C THR A 34 9.96 7.89 -14.98
N GLY A 35 9.90 9.02 -14.30
CA GLY A 35 11.06 9.60 -13.67
C GLY A 35 11.54 8.81 -12.48
N TYR A 36 12.80 8.92 -12.22
CA TYR A 36 13.42 8.27 -11.08
C TYR A 36 12.89 8.93 -9.80
N GLY A 37 12.48 8.11 -8.86
CA GLY A 37 12.01 8.63 -7.59
C GLY A 37 10.52 8.94 -7.53
N GLU A 38 9.81 8.73 -8.63
CA GLU A 38 8.37 8.95 -8.64
C GLU A 38 7.65 7.82 -7.93
N PRO A 39 6.55 8.13 -7.23
CA PRO A 39 5.78 7.08 -6.57
C PRO A 39 5.07 6.20 -7.59
N ASP A 40 4.70 4.99 -7.16
CA ASP A 40 4.02 4.05 -8.03
C ASP A 40 2.56 4.40 -8.24
N LEU A 41 1.87 4.77 -7.18
CA LEU A 41 0.42 5.01 -7.22
C LEU A 41 0.07 6.27 -6.46
N THR A 42 -1.11 6.81 -6.80
CA THR A 42 -1.70 7.92 -6.06
C THR A 42 -3.12 7.52 -5.70
N VAL A 43 -3.52 7.77 -4.47
CA VAL A 43 -4.87 7.51 -4.01
C VAL A 43 -5.30 8.62 -3.07
N PRO A 44 -6.51 9.17 -3.24
CA PRO A 44 -7.00 10.19 -2.32
C PRO A 44 -7.46 9.56 -1.02
N LEU A 45 -6.92 10.05 0.08
CA LEU A 45 -7.29 9.60 1.41
C LEU A 45 -7.38 10.83 2.31
N LEU A 46 -8.50 10.96 3.01
CA LEU A 46 -8.72 12.08 3.92
C LEU A 46 -8.58 13.42 3.19
N GLY A 47 -9.07 13.49 1.95
CA GLY A 47 -9.11 14.73 1.20
C GLY A 47 -7.80 15.14 0.57
N VAL A 48 -6.78 14.32 0.63
CA VAL A 48 -5.46 14.63 0.08
C VAL A 48 -4.98 13.46 -0.77
N ASP A 49 -4.41 13.77 -1.91
CA ASP A 49 -3.80 12.72 -2.73
C ASP A 49 -2.57 12.18 -2.02
N ARG A 50 -2.60 10.88 -1.71
CA ARG A 50 -1.50 10.21 -1.02
C ARG A 50 -0.72 9.38 -2.02
N GLN A 51 0.57 9.34 -1.86
CA GLN A 51 1.45 8.61 -2.76
C GLN A 51 1.80 7.28 -2.15
N ILE A 52 1.76 6.23 -2.96
CA ILE A 52 2.00 4.87 -2.51
C ILE A 52 3.13 4.27 -3.30
N GLU A 53 4.04 3.63 -2.59
CA GLU A 53 5.13 2.88 -3.18
C GLU A 53 4.82 1.40 -2.99
N VAL A 54 4.82 0.63 -4.07
CA VAL A 54 4.54 -0.80 -4.01
C VAL A 54 5.85 -1.55 -4.18
N LYS A 55 6.17 -2.40 -3.23
CA LYS A 55 7.38 -3.22 -3.26
C LYS A 55 6.99 -4.69 -3.25
N CYS A 56 7.55 -5.43 -4.17
CA CYS A 56 7.29 -6.87 -4.28
C CYS A 56 8.63 -7.61 -4.24
N ARG A 57 8.79 -8.46 -3.26
CA ARG A 57 10.00 -9.25 -3.09
C ARG A 57 9.63 -10.71 -2.90
N ALA A 58 10.38 -11.59 -3.54
CA ALA A 58 10.11 -13.02 -3.37
C ALA A 58 10.25 -13.44 -1.93
N ASP A 59 11.18 -12.85 -1.20
CA ASP A 59 11.50 -13.30 0.13
C ASP A 59 11.91 -12.18 1.08
N GLY A 60 11.84 -10.94 0.63
CA GLY A 60 12.39 -9.82 1.37
C GLY A 60 11.59 -9.36 2.56
N PHE A 61 10.33 -9.76 2.66
CA PHE A 61 9.44 -9.30 3.72
C PHE A 61 8.95 -10.45 4.60
N ARG A 62 9.68 -11.54 4.64
CA ARG A 62 9.27 -12.73 5.34
C ARG A 62 9.01 -12.48 6.83
N GLU A 63 9.88 -11.73 7.47
CA GLU A 63 9.73 -11.46 8.90
C GLU A 63 8.47 -10.66 9.20
N ILE A 64 8.17 -9.70 8.34
CA ILE A 64 6.98 -8.86 8.53
C ILE A 64 5.73 -9.74 8.49
N TYR A 65 5.63 -10.61 7.49
CA TYR A 65 4.49 -11.51 7.39
C TYR A 65 4.42 -12.47 8.58
N ARG A 66 5.58 -12.98 9.00
CA ARG A 66 5.61 -13.90 10.13
C ARG A 66 5.09 -13.24 11.40
N TRP A 67 5.51 -12.00 11.64
CA TRP A 67 5.06 -11.28 12.83
C TRP A 67 3.56 -10.98 12.78
N LEU A 68 3.02 -10.77 11.57
CA LEU A 68 1.61 -10.46 11.41
C LEU A 68 0.71 -11.70 11.49
N ASP A 69 1.27 -12.89 11.30
CA ASP A 69 0.44 -14.10 11.23
C ASP A 69 -0.38 -14.33 12.49
N SER A 70 0.10 -13.93 13.64
CA SER A 70 -0.61 -14.15 14.90
C SER A 70 -1.17 -12.87 15.50
N THR A 71 -1.11 -11.77 14.78
CA THR A 71 -1.62 -10.50 15.28
C THR A 71 -2.34 -9.77 14.17
N ASN A 72 -3.01 -8.69 14.51
CA ASN A 72 -3.74 -7.89 13.53
C ASN A 72 -2.94 -6.69 13.03
N LEU A 73 -2.07 -6.18 13.86
CA LEU A 73 -1.26 -5.01 13.54
C LEU A 73 0.16 -5.23 14.00
N LEU A 74 1.08 -4.65 13.27
CA LEU A 74 2.49 -4.67 13.66
C LEU A 74 2.97 -3.22 13.69
N ILE A 75 3.65 -2.84 14.76
CA ILE A 75 4.19 -1.49 14.88
C ILE A 75 5.70 -1.57 14.98
N PRO A 76 6.39 -1.52 13.85
CA PRO A 76 7.86 -1.48 13.86
C PRO A 76 8.34 -0.08 14.14
N ARG A 77 9.45 0.02 14.84
CA ARG A 77 10.02 1.31 15.14
C ARG A 77 11.53 1.21 15.19
N ALA A 78 12.20 2.09 14.48
CA ALA A 78 13.64 2.25 14.60
C ALA A 78 13.92 3.35 15.60
N ASP A 79 15.09 3.29 16.21
CA ASP A 79 15.48 4.31 17.19
C ASP A 79 15.43 5.68 16.55
N TRP A 80 14.88 6.64 17.29
CA TRP A 80 14.85 8.03 16.88
C TRP A 80 14.00 8.29 15.64
N ARG A 81 13.11 7.36 15.29
CA ARG A 81 12.21 7.55 14.16
C ARG A 81 10.78 7.31 14.58
N MET A 82 9.86 7.89 13.84
CA MET A 82 8.45 7.73 14.11
C MET A 82 8.06 6.26 13.92
N PRO A 83 7.27 5.70 14.83
CA PRO A 83 6.78 4.34 14.63
C PRO A 83 5.93 4.23 13.38
N LEU A 84 5.95 3.06 12.76
CA LEU A 84 5.13 2.77 11.61
C LEU A 84 4.02 1.80 12.01
N VAL A 85 3.02 1.66 11.17
CA VAL A 85 2.02 0.63 11.38
C VAL A 85 1.96 -0.23 10.13
N VAL A 86 1.94 -1.55 10.32
CA VAL A 86 1.83 -2.51 9.24
C VAL A 86 0.62 -3.39 9.52
N LEU A 87 -0.25 -3.53 8.52
CA LEU A 87 -1.43 -4.37 8.63
C LEU A 87 -1.76 -4.86 7.24
N GLN A 88 -2.59 -5.90 7.18
CA GLN A 88 -2.99 -6.41 5.87
C GLN A 88 -3.89 -5.40 5.19
N LEU A 89 -3.78 -5.32 3.87
CA LEU A 89 -4.47 -4.30 3.11
C LEU A 89 -5.99 -4.32 3.28
N PRO A 90 -6.66 -5.47 3.33
CA PRO A 90 -8.11 -5.46 3.54
C PRO A 90 -8.54 -4.77 4.83
N LEU A 91 -7.79 -4.94 5.91
CA LEU A 91 -8.10 -4.26 7.16
C LEU A 91 -7.90 -2.76 7.03
N ALA A 92 -6.84 -2.36 6.37
CA ALA A 92 -6.58 -0.93 6.15
C ALA A 92 -7.71 -0.30 5.35
N ILE A 93 -8.21 -1.01 4.33
CA ILE A 93 -9.31 -0.52 3.52
C ILE A 93 -10.55 -0.33 4.37
N ASN A 94 -10.86 -1.29 5.23
CA ASN A 94 -12.04 -1.20 6.09
C ASN A 94 -11.94 -0.03 7.05
N ILE A 95 -10.75 0.20 7.59
CA ILE A 95 -10.54 1.34 8.48
C ILE A 95 -10.76 2.65 7.73
N ALA A 96 -10.26 2.75 6.52
CA ALA A 96 -10.42 3.96 5.72
C ALA A 96 -11.88 4.22 5.39
N ILE A 97 -12.62 3.16 5.06
CA ILE A 97 -14.04 3.29 4.76
C ILE A 97 -14.82 3.72 5.99
N ALA A 98 -14.52 3.14 7.15
CA ALA A 98 -15.18 3.51 8.38
C ALA A 98 -14.91 4.95 8.75
N GLY A 99 -13.70 5.41 8.53
CA GLY A 99 -13.36 6.80 8.80
C GLY A 99 -14.12 7.76 7.91
N ARG A 100 -14.32 7.38 6.66
CA ARG A 100 -15.09 8.18 5.72
C ARG A 100 -16.55 8.29 6.18
N THR A 101 -17.11 7.18 6.61
CA THR A 101 -18.49 7.16 7.09
C THR A 101 -18.66 8.02 8.33
N THR A 102 -17.71 7.92 9.25
CA THR A 102 -17.75 8.71 10.47
C THR A 102 -17.70 10.20 10.15
N LYS A 103 -16.89 10.56 9.17
CA LYS A 103 -16.73 11.96 8.81
C LYS A 103 -18.02 12.54 8.25
N THR A 104 -18.77 11.76 7.50
CA THR A 104 -20.00 12.26 6.88
C THR A 104 -21.10 12.48 7.89
N LYS A 105 -20.98 11.98 9.09
CA LYS A 105 -22.01 12.18 10.10
C LYS A 105 -22.01 13.58 10.66
N GLU A 106 -20.95 14.28 10.44
CA GLU A 106 -20.90 15.65 10.88
C GLU A 106 -21.74 16.54 10.02
#